data_a209dd59cc2b5132ee9de9d67dc226ab
#
_entry.id   a209dd59cc2b5132ee9de9d67dc226ab
#
_cell.length_a   1.000
_cell.length_b   1.000
_cell.length_c   1.000
_cell.angle_alpha   90.00
_cell.angle_beta   90.00
_cell.angle_gamma   90.00
#
_symmetry.space_group_name_H-M   'P 1'
#
loop_
_entity.id
_entity.type
_entity.pdbx_description
1 polymer ?
#
loop_
_entity_poly.entity_id
_entity_poly.type
_entity_poly.pdbx_seq_one_letter_code
_entity_poly.pdbx_strand_id
1 'polypeptide(L)'
;MSQHDRYISPFSTRYASDEMQYIFSDDNKFRTWRRLWVALARAEMDQGLTNITPDMVAELEAHVDDINYEVAIEREKLVRHDVMSHVYAYGQQCPKAAGIIHLGATSCYVGDNTDIIVMRQGLELVRKKLVGVLAKLAHFAKEYKDMPCMAYTHCQPAQPTTVGKRATLWANELVMDLAEIDHRLATLQLRGVKGTTGTQASFMELFKGDADKIRAVDASIAKEMGFDPKAVVPVSGQTYSRKVDAFILNALAGIGQSCMKFATDLRLLANFKEMEEPFEKNQIGSSAMPYKRNPMRCERICALSRYLMVDVLNPAITAGTQWFERTLDDSANKRIAMAEGFLAADAILNILLNVSDGLVVYPKVVRARVMAELPFMASENIMMKAVKKGGDRQELHERLREHAVAAAAVVKQEGKPNDMIARVEADPAFGLTREEIEAELSPEAFTGRSAEQVTEFLRDVIQPVLDANAEDVGQHVELNV
;
A
#
# COMPACT_ATOMS: atom_id res chain seq x y z
N MET A 1 25.35 28.15 6.75
CA MET A 1 25.00 27.22 5.69
C MET A 1 23.55 27.47 5.34
N SER A 2 23.21 27.47 4.05
CA SER A 2 21.82 27.62 3.56
C SER A 2 21.00 26.38 3.93
N GLN A 3 19.67 26.52 4.10
CA GLN A 3 18.77 25.35 4.24
C GLN A 3 18.73 24.46 2.98
N HIS A 4 19.30 24.95 1.86
CA HIS A 4 19.25 24.31 0.53
C HIS A 4 20.61 23.81 0.04
N ASP A 5 21.63 23.74 0.91
CA ASP A 5 23.00 23.34 0.55
C ASP A 5 23.30 21.86 0.78
N ARG A 6 22.27 21.05 1.13
CA ARG A 6 22.39 19.62 1.41
C ARG A 6 21.30 18.83 0.68
N TYR A 7 21.64 17.61 0.30
CA TYR A 7 20.65 16.67 -0.20
C TYR A 7 19.72 16.22 0.93
N ILE A 8 18.41 16.31 0.68
CA ILE A 8 17.36 15.75 1.52
C ILE A 8 16.50 14.85 0.62
N SER A 9 16.13 13.67 1.12
CA SER A 9 15.31 12.74 0.35
C SER A 9 14.01 13.40 -0.12
N PRO A 10 13.63 13.27 -1.41
CA PRO A 10 12.35 13.75 -1.90
C PRO A 10 11.13 13.14 -1.20
N PHE A 11 11.26 11.97 -0.59
CA PHE A 11 10.20 11.42 0.25
C PHE A 11 9.85 12.37 1.39
N SER A 12 10.84 12.95 2.05
CA SER A 12 10.62 13.87 3.18
C SER A 12 10.12 15.24 2.77
N THR A 13 10.54 15.75 1.60
CA THR A 13 10.24 17.13 1.19
C THR A 13 9.01 17.25 0.28
N ARG A 14 8.57 16.15 -0.36
CA ARG A 14 7.58 16.22 -1.42
C ARG A 14 6.47 15.17 -1.33
N TYR A 15 6.74 13.96 -0.87
CA TYR A 15 5.85 12.84 -1.16
C TYR A 15 5.22 12.17 0.06
N ALA A 16 6.00 11.88 1.10
CA ALA A 16 5.49 11.19 2.28
C ALA A 16 4.74 12.14 3.22
N SER A 17 3.77 11.62 3.96
CA SER A 17 3.06 12.37 5.00
C SER A 17 3.94 12.68 6.19
N ASP A 18 3.59 13.73 6.93
CA ASP A 18 4.26 14.08 8.18
C ASP A 18 4.11 12.97 9.22
N GLU A 19 2.97 12.25 9.23
CA GLU A 19 2.72 11.12 10.12
C GLU A 19 3.74 9.99 9.89
N MET A 20 3.97 9.57 8.64
CA MET A 20 4.94 8.52 8.34
C MET A 20 6.38 8.99 8.59
N GLN A 21 6.70 10.25 8.29
CA GLN A 21 8.00 10.82 8.59
C GLN A 21 8.26 10.84 10.10
N TYR A 22 7.27 11.20 10.92
CA TYR A 22 7.39 11.15 12.37
C TYR A 22 7.64 9.73 12.89
N ILE A 23 6.92 8.73 12.35
CA ILE A 23 7.09 7.32 12.75
C ILE A 23 8.57 6.89 12.61
N PHE A 24 9.25 7.30 11.55
CA PHE A 24 10.65 6.95 11.28
C PHE A 24 11.64 8.03 11.74
N SER A 25 11.21 9.03 12.51
CA SER A 25 12.07 10.09 13.03
C SER A 25 12.94 9.63 14.20
N ASP A 26 14.02 10.37 14.43
CA ASP A 26 14.85 10.19 15.63
C ASP A 26 14.06 10.46 16.91
N ASP A 27 13.13 11.40 16.92
CA ASP A 27 12.27 11.67 18.07
C ASP A 27 11.47 10.44 18.48
N ASN A 28 10.76 9.82 17.56
CA ASN A 28 9.98 8.61 17.85
C ASN A 28 10.89 7.44 18.26
N LYS A 29 12.03 7.28 17.58
CA LYS A 29 13.02 6.25 17.87
C LYS A 29 13.57 6.35 19.29
N PHE A 30 14.09 7.52 19.68
CA PHE A 30 14.76 7.66 20.97
C PHE A 30 13.79 7.77 22.14
N ARG A 31 12.59 8.31 21.94
CA ARG A 31 11.50 8.20 22.91
C ARG A 31 11.10 6.74 23.15
N THR A 32 11.03 5.94 22.09
CA THR A 32 10.73 4.51 22.19
C THR A 32 11.87 3.79 22.94
N TRP A 33 13.14 4.13 22.73
CA TRP A 33 14.22 3.59 23.53
C TRP A 33 14.05 3.88 25.01
N ARG A 34 13.70 5.12 25.39
CA ARG A 34 13.46 5.51 26.78
C ARG A 34 12.27 4.75 27.38
N ARG A 35 11.17 4.61 26.65
CA ARG A 35 10.02 3.78 27.07
C ARG A 35 10.42 2.33 27.32
N LEU A 36 11.23 1.76 26.45
CA LEU A 36 11.76 0.41 26.63
C LEU A 36 12.66 0.28 27.86
N TRP A 37 13.48 1.29 28.17
CA TRP A 37 14.27 1.30 29.40
C TRP A 37 13.41 1.44 30.66
N VAL A 38 12.37 2.24 30.62
CA VAL A 38 11.38 2.34 31.72
C VAL A 38 10.69 0.99 31.91
N ALA A 39 10.20 0.39 30.85
CA ALA A 39 9.53 -0.90 30.90
C ALA A 39 10.45 -2.01 31.44
N LEU A 40 11.73 -2.01 31.05
CA LEU A 40 12.72 -2.94 31.56
C LEU A 40 12.93 -2.76 33.07
N ALA A 41 13.21 -1.54 33.52
CA ALA A 41 13.45 -1.25 34.93
C ALA A 41 12.23 -1.59 35.80
N ARG A 42 11.02 -1.27 35.34
CA ARG A 42 9.77 -1.62 36.03
C ARG A 42 9.61 -3.14 36.10
N ALA A 43 9.76 -3.85 34.99
CA ALA A 43 9.59 -5.29 34.94
C ALA A 43 10.63 -6.02 35.82
N GLU A 44 11.87 -5.55 35.84
CA GLU A 44 12.94 -6.07 36.72
C GLU A 44 12.64 -5.84 38.20
N MET A 45 12.18 -4.66 38.55
CA MET A 45 11.74 -4.33 39.91
C MET A 45 10.58 -5.23 40.35
N ASP A 46 9.57 -5.38 39.51
CA ASP A 46 8.38 -6.21 39.82
C ASP A 46 8.74 -7.69 39.99
N GLN A 47 9.79 -8.15 39.33
CA GLN A 47 10.32 -9.51 39.52
C GLN A 47 11.32 -9.63 40.67
N GLY A 48 11.52 -8.57 41.44
CA GLY A 48 12.21 -8.60 42.74
C GLY A 48 13.69 -8.23 42.70
N LEU A 49 14.15 -7.47 41.70
CA LEU A 49 15.48 -6.85 41.78
C LEU A 49 15.43 -5.66 42.75
N THR A 50 15.98 -5.86 43.93
CA THR A 50 15.89 -4.90 45.07
C THR A 50 16.74 -3.64 44.92
N ASN A 51 17.65 -3.60 43.94
CA ASN A 51 18.45 -2.44 43.61
C ASN A 51 17.74 -1.42 42.72
N ILE A 52 16.49 -1.75 42.26
CA ILE A 52 15.64 -0.85 41.49
C ILE A 52 14.48 -0.43 42.40
N THR A 53 14.25 0.86 42.52
CA THR A 53 13.21 1.43 43.40
C THR A 53 12.13 2.14 42.59
N PRO A 54 10.90 2.30 43.15
CA PRO A 54 9.82 3.04 42.46
C PRO A 54 10.23 4.48 42.09
N ASP A 55 11.05 5.15 42.94
CA ASP A 55 11.55 6.50 42.66
C ASP A 55 12.46 6.57 41.45
N MET A 56 13.28 5.53 41.23
CA MET A 56 14.13 5.44 40.02
C MET A 56 13.28 5.27 38.77
N VAL A 57 12.28 4.41 38.80
CA VAL A 57 11.36 4.20 37.67
C VAL A 57 10.59 5.49 37.37
N ALA A 58 10.06 6.17 38.40
CA ALA A 58 9.35 7.44 38.23
C ALA A 58 10.25 8.55 37.66
N GLU A 59 11.54 8.61 38.06
CA GLU A 59 12.51 9.54 37.50
C GLU A 59 12.75 9.28 36.01
N LEU A 60 12.88 8.01 35.59
CA LEU A 60 12.99 7.65 34.18
C LEU A 60 11.73 8.05 33.40
N GLU A 61 10.54 7.75 33.92
CA GLU A 61 9.27 8.11 33.27
C GLU A 61 9.13 9.63 33.04
N ALA A 62 9.53 10.42 33.99
CA ALA A 62 9.46 11.89 33.92
C ALA A 62 10.29 12.49 32.77
N HIS A 63 11.28 11.77 32.28
CA HIS A 63 12.21 12.22 31.25
C HIS A 63 12.19 11.40 29.95
N VAL A 64 11.07 10.75 29.66
CA VAL A 64 10.94 9.96 28.42
C VAL A 64 10.99 10.84 27.17
N ASP A 65 10.37 12.01 27.23
CA ASP A 65 10.11 12.85 26.06
C ASP A 65 11.08 14.02 25.87
N ASP A 66 11.82 14.43 26.89
CA ASP A 66 12.72 15.58 26.86
C ASP A 66 14.19 15.19 26.59
N ILE A 67 14.43 14.60 25.42
CA ILE A 67 15.74 14.08 25.04
C ILE A 67 16.76 15.19 24.87
N ASN A 68 17.91 15.11 25.57
CA ASN A 68 19.04 16.01 25.38
C ASN A 68 19.95 15.48 24.24
N TYR A 69 19.63 15.89 23.02
CA TYR A 69 20.37 15.49 21.83
C TYR A 69 21.82 15.97 21.82
N GLU A 70 22.08 17.18 22.32
CA GLU A 70 23.46 17.74 22.37
C GLU A 70 24.39 16.84 23.17
N VAL A 71 23.97 16.45 24.37
CA VAL A 71 24.75 15.57 25.24
C VAL A 71 24.96 14.20 24.59
N ALA A 72 23.92 13.63 23.97
CA ALA A 72 24.04 12.36 23.29
C ALA A 72 25.01 12.42 22.11
N ILE A 73 24.91 13.43 21.24
CA ILE A 73 25.78 13.63 20.09
C ILE A 73 27.23 13.82 20.49
N GLU A 74 27.50 14.70 21.48
CA GLU A 74 28.87 14.93 21.96
C GLU A 74 29.46 13.66 22.59
N ARG A 75 28.64 12.89 23.33
CA ARG A 75 29.09 11.62 23.89
C ARG A 75 29.40 10.60 22.81
N GLU A 76 28.58 10.52 21.76
CA GLU A 76 28.78 9.57 20.65
C GLU A 76 30.09 9.87 19.89
N LYS A 77 30.46 11.14 19.71
CA LYS A 77 31.74 11.50 19.11
C LYS A 77 32.95 10.93 19.89
N LEU A 78 32.80 10.77 21.19
CA LEU A 78 33.84 10.21 22.05
C LEU A 78 33.86 8.68 22.06
N VAL A 79 32.70 8.07 22.28
CA VAL A 79 32.61 6.61 22.52
C VAL A 79 32.27 5.78 21.27
N ARG A 80 31.84 6.43 20.18
CA ARG A 80 31.48 5.81 18.90
C ARG A 80 30.39 4.73 19.03
N HIS A 81 29.42 4.96 19.91
CA HIS A 81 28.36 4.02 20.21
C HIS A 81 27.07 4.79 20.58
N ASP A 82 26.07 4.72 19.71
CA ASP A 82 24.80 5.45 19.82
C ASP A 82 24.00 5.10 21.09
N VAL A 83 23.75 3.80 21.33
CA VAL A 83 22.96 3.37 22.50
C VAL A 83 23.61 3.80 23.81
N MET A 84 24.93 3.61 23.96
CA MET A 84 25.63 4.01 25.18
C MET A 84 25.70 5.52 25.35
N SER A 85 25.67 6.28 24.28
CA SER A 85 25.59 7.75 24.32
C SER A 85 24.22 8.22 24.82
N HIS A 86 23.14 7.56 24.40
CA HIS A 86 21.79 7.84 24.92
C HIS A 86 21.59 7.34 26.35
N VAL A 87 22.18 6.21 26.77
CA VAL A 87 22.21 5.77 28.16
C VAL A 87 22.87 6.84 29.03
N TYR A 88 24.02 7.35 28.58
CA TYR A 88 24.73 8.44 29.29
C TYR A 88 23.91 9.72 29.41
N ALA A 89 23.34 10.20 28.30
CA ALA A 89 22.49 11.39 28.27
C ALA A 89 21.26 11.26 29.17
N TYR A 90 20.63 10.09 29.15
CA TYR A 90 19.48 9.80 30.02
C TYR A 90 19.85 9.73 31.49
N GLY A 91 20.98 9.09 31.79
CA GLY A 91 21.53 9.06 33.18
C GLY A 91 21.90 10.41 33.76
N GLN A 92 22.30 11.38 32.92
CA GLN A 92 22.54 12.77 33.36
C GLN A 92 21.24 13.46 33.79
N GLN A 93 20.12 13.16 33.14
CA GLN A 93 18.81 13.68 33.51
C GLN A 93 18.19 12.91 34.68
N CYS A 94 18.56 11.63 34.86
CA CYS A 94 18.02 10.71 35.84
C CYS A 94 19.14 10.20 36.78
N PRO A 95 19.70 11.04 37.64
CA PRO A 95 20.89 10.67 38.46
C PRO A 95 20.62 9.55 39.47
N LYS A 96 19.40 9.40 39.98
CA LYS A 96 19.05 8.27 40.86
C LYS A 96 19.03 6.93 40.11
N ALA A 97 18.53 6.96 38.88
CA ALA A 97 18.34 5.77 38.04
C ALA A 97 19.57 5.50 37.15
N ALA A 98 20.55 6.37 37.05
CA ALA A 98 21.67 6.26 36.12
C ALA A 98 22.35 4.89 36.11
N GLY A 99 22.47 4.26 37.29
CA GLY A 99 23.12 2.96 37.45
C GLY A 99 22.31 1.73 37.04
N ILE A 100 21.00 1.90 36.76
CA ILE A 100 20.12 0.80 36.40
C ILE A 100 19.58 0.89 34.96
N ILE A 101 19.90 1.96 34.25
CA ILE A 101 19.51 2.08 32.85
C ILE A 101 20.19 0.99 32.04
N HIS A 102 19.41 0.25 31.24
CA HIS A 102 19.95 -0.82 30.37
C HIS A 102 20.52 -2.05 31.11
N LEU A 103 20.09 -2.30 32.36
CA LEU A 103 20.59 -3.39 33.17
C LEU A 103 20.35 -4.76 32.50
N GLY A 104 21.37 -5.60 32.45
CA GLY A 104 21.29 -6.92 31.78
C GLY A 104 21.11 -6.90 30.26
N ALA A 105 20.78 -5.77 29.67
CA ALA A 105 20.45 -5.66 28.25
C ALA A 105 21.68 -5.47 27.35
N THR A 106 21.48 -5.71 26.08
CA THR A 106 22.39 -5.35 24.98
C THR A 106 21.76 -4.29 24.08
N SER A 107 22.55 -3.62 23.25
CA SER A 107 22.07 -2.56 22.36
C SER A 107 20.85 -2.95 21.51
N CYS A 108 20.79 -4.20 21.06
CA CYS A 108 19.65 -4.71 20.30
C CYS A 108 18.36 -4.87 21.13
N TYR A 109 18.41 -4.73 22.45
CA TYR A 109 17.19 -4.63 23.24
C TYR A 109 16.37 -3.40 22.82
N VAL A 110 16.98 -2.22 22.84
CA VAL A 110 16.26 -1.00 22.41
C VAL A 110 16.20 -0.91 20.89
N GLY A 111 17.27 -1.23 20.18
CA GLY A 111 17.31 -1.11 18.72
C GLY A 111 16.26 -2.00 18.04
N ASP A 112 16.31 -3.30 18.27
CA ASP A 112 15.45 -4.26 17.58
C ASP A 112 13.99 -4.22 18.03
N ASN A 113 13.73 -4.05 19.34
CA ASN A 113 12.33 -3.89 19.80
C ASN A 113 11.73 -2.60 19.28
N THR A 114 12.47 -1.50 19.20
CA THR A 114 12.01 -0.25 18.58
C THR A 114 11.69 -0.44 17.10
N ASP A 115 12.55 -1.13 16.36
CA ASP A 115 12.30 -1.39 14.94
C ASP A 115 10.96 -2.14 14.72
N ILE A 116 10.66 -3.14 15.54
CA ILE A 116 9.36 -3.86 15.49
C ILE A 116 8.19 -2.92 15.84
N ILE A 117 8.33 -2.06 16.86
CA ILE A 117 7.29 -1.09 17.27
C ILE A 117 7.04 -0.08 16.14
N VAL A 118 8.09 0.48 15.56
CA VAL A 118 8.01 1.47 14.47
C VAL A 118 7.41 0.84 13.21
N MET A 119 7.82 -0.37 12.85
CA MET A 119 7.22 -1.10 11.73
C MET A 119 5.73 -1.38 11.95
N ARG A 120 5.30 -1.72 13.18
CA ARG A 120 3.88 -1.84 13.51
C ARG A 120 3.14 -0.53 13.29
N GLN A 121 3.64 0.58 13.82
CA GLN A 121 3.04 1.91 13.61
C GLN A 121 2.92 2.27 12.13
N GLY A 122 3.97 2.01 11.36
CA GLY A 122 3.95 2.21 9.90
C GLY A 122 2.91 1.34 9.18
N LEU A 123 2.82 0.06 9.54
CA LEU A 123 1.81 -0.86 8.97
C LEU A 123 0.38 -0.46 9.34
N GLU A 124 0.15 0.00 10.57
CA GLU A 124 -1.15 0.52 11.02
C GLU A 124 -1.57 1.74 10.19
N LEU A 125 -0.64 2.68 9.92
CA LEU A 125 -0.92 3.82 9.06
C LEU A 125 -1.17 3.42 7.59
N VAL A 126 -0.39 2.50 7.05
CA VAL A 126 -0.61 1.93 5.70
C VAL A 126 -1.99 1.26 5.62
N ARG A 127 -2.34 0.44 6.61
CA ARG A 127 -3.65 -0.21 6.73
C ARG A 127 -4.79 0.80 6.70
N LYS A 128 -4.68 1.83 7.52
CA LYS A 128 -5.64 2.94 7.59
C LYS A 128 -5.87 3.56 6.20
N LYS A 129 -4.80 3.87 5.46
CA LYS A 129 -4.88 4.47 4.13
C LYS A 129 -5.48 3.52 3.10
N LEU A 130 -5.18 2.22 3.16
CA LEU A 130 -5.81 1.21 2.30
C LEU A 130 -7.34 1.17 2.49
N VAL A 131 -7.82 1.21 3.72
CA VAL A 131 -9.27 1.29 4.01
C VAL A 131 -9.89 2.55 3.39
N GLY A 132 -9.22 3.69 3.51
CA GLY A 132 -9.67 4.95 2.88
C GLY A 132 -9.78 4.84 1.36
N VAL A 133 -8.78 4.25 0.70
CA VAL A 133 -8.80 4.01 -0.77
C VAL A 133 -9.95 3.07 -1.15
N LEU A 134 -10.14 1.97 -0.41
CA LEU A 134 -11.23 1.03 -0.67
C LEU A 134 -12.60 1.70 -0.56
N ALA A 135 -12.79 2.59 0.40
CA ALA A 135 -14.04 3.36 0.54
C ALA A 135 -14.30 4.25 -0.68
N LYS A 136 -13.28 4.96 -1.19
CA LYS A 136 -13.40 5.80 -2.39
C LYS A 136 -13.68 4.98 -3.64
N LEU A 137 -12.96 3.89 -3.86
CA LEU A 137 -13.19 2.99 -4.99
C LEU A 137 -14.55 2.29 -4.92
N ALA A 138 -15.03 1.94 -3.73
CA ALA A 138 -16.37 1.38 -3.54
C ALA A 138 -17.46 2.36 -3.94
N HIS A 139 -17.33 3.62 -3.54
CA HIS A 139 -18.25 4.69 -3.95
C HIS A 139 -18.27 4.83 -5.47
N PHE A 140 -17.11 4.97 -6.09
CA PHE A 140 -16.96 5.06 -7.53
C PHE A 140 -17.52 3.85 -8.27
N ALA A 141 -17.21 2.63 -7.81
CA ALA A 141 -17.71 1.40 -8.43
C ALA A 141 -19.25 1.32 -8.37
N LYS A 142 -19.85 1.74 -7.25
CA LYS A 142 -21.31 1.79 -7.08
C LYS A 142 -21.97 2.80 -8.02
N GLU A 143 -21.39 3.99 -8.16
CA GLU A 143 -21.90 5.06 -9.03
C GLU A 143 -21.93 4.64 -10.51
N TYR A 144 -20.87 3.96 -10.96
CA TYR A 144 -20.70 3.58 -12.37
C TYR A 144 -20.94 2.09 -12.65
N LYS A 145 -21.63 1.37 -11.77
CA LYS A 145 -21.85 -0.09 -11.91
C LYS A 145 -22.63 -0.47 -13.17
N ASP A 146 -23.52 0.40 -13.63
CA ASP A 146 -24.41 0.17 -14.77
C ASP A 146 -23.90 0.84 -16.06
N MET A 147 -22.75 1.54 -16.04
CA MET A 147 -22.25 2.24 -17.23
C MET A 147 -21.39 1.32 -18.10
N PRO A 148 -21.86 0.93 -19.31
CA PRO A 148 -21.08 0.11 -20.23
C PRO A 148 -19.82 0.83 -20.69
N CYS A 149 -18.72 0.09 -20.75
CA CYS A 149 -17.46 0.54 -21.36
C CYS A 149 -16.79 -0.62 -22.11
N MET A 150 -15.87 -0.27 -23.01
CA MET A 150 -15.11 -1.27 -23.74
C MET A 150 -14.13 -1.96 -22.81
N ALA A 151 -14.17 -3.29 -22.75
CA ALA A 151 -13.11 -4.07 -22.14
C ALA A 151 -12.06 -4.48 -23.19
N TYR A 152 -10.84 -4.65 -22.70
CA TYR A 152 -9.69 -4.98 -23.54
C TYR A 152 -9.01 -6.24 -23.03
N THR A 153 -8.73 -7.17 -23.94
CA THR A 153 -7.83 -8.29 -23.73
C THR A 153 -6.75 -8.25 -24.80
N HIS A 154 -5.49 -8.54 -24.46
CA HIS A 154 -4.37 -8.44 -25.41
C HIS A 154 -4.25 -7.03 -26.05
N CYS A 155 -4.62 -5.98 -25.33
CA CYS A 155 -4.72 -4.59 -25.84
C CYS A 155 -5.64 -4.43 -27.06
N GLN A 156 -6.60 -5.33 -27.25
CA GLN A 156 -7.60 -5.26 -28.30
C GLN A 156 -9.01 -5.17 -27.69
N PRO A 157 -9.95 -4.47 -28.35
CA PRO A 157 -11.35 -4.49 -27.96
C PRO A 157 -11.87 -5.93 -27.84
N ALA A 158 -12.54 -6.20 -26.72
CA ALA A 158 -13.18 -7.48 -26.47
C ALA A 158 -14.70 -7.28 -26.26
N GLN A 159 -15.30 -7.95 -25.29
CA GLN A 159 -16.70 -7.69 -24.95
C GLN A 159 -16.83 -6.46 -24.04
N PRO A 160 -17.97 -5.76 -24.03
CA PRO A 160 -18.24 -4.71 -23.06
C PRO A 160 -18.22 -5.21 -21.60
N THR A 161 -17.81 -4.34 -20.72
CA THR A 161 -17.96 -4.44 -19.26
C THR A 161 -18.63 -3.18 -18.75
N THR A 162 -18.57 -2.89 -17.45
CA THR A 162 -18.95 -1.58 -16.93
C THR A 162 -17.76 -0.87 -16.27
N VAL A 163 -17.84 0.46 -16.23
CA VAL A 163 -16.83 1.29 -15.55
C VAL A 163 -16.70 0.88 -14.08
N GLY A 164 -17.84 0.67 -13.40
CA GLY A 164 -17.83 0.20 -12.00
C GLY A 164 -17.22 -1.20 -11.84
N LYS A 165 -17.49 -2.12 -12.79
CA LYS A 165 -16.88 -3.47 -12.76
C LYS A 165 -15.36 -3.40 -12.91
N ARG A 166 -14.85 -2.53 -13.76
CA ARG A 166 -13.39 -2.28 -13.86
C ARG A 166 -12.80 -1.80 -12.54
N ALA A 167 -13.49 -0.88 -11.85
CA ALA A 167 -13.04 -0.39 -10.55
C ALA A 167 -13.00 -1.49 -9.48
N THR A 168 -13.88 -2.49 -9.53
CA THR A 168 -13.80 -3.63 -8.60
C THR A 168 -12.56 -4.50 -8.81
N LEU A 169 -11.97 -4.51 -10.00
CA LEU A 169 -10.70 -5.20 -10.21
C LEU A 169 -9.57 -4.53 -9.43
N TRP A 170 -9.50 -3.20 -9.47
CA TRP A 170 -8.52 -2.44 -8.69
C TRP A 170 -8.74 -2.60 -7.18
N ALA A 171 -9.99 -2.49 -6.74
CA ALA A 171 -10.33 -2.66 -5.33
C ALA A 171 -10.01 -4.06 -4.80
N ASN A 172 -10.24 -5.11 -5.61
CA ASN A 172 -9.98 -6.49 -5.20
C ASN A 172 -8.48 -6.76 -4.95
N GLU A 173 -7.59 -6.20 -5.77
CA GLU A 173 -6.15 -6.30 -5.52
C GLU A 173 -5.76 -5.64 -4.19
N LEU A 174 -6.32 -4.46 -3.89
CA LEU A 174 -6.08 -3.78 -2.61
C LEU A 174 -6.69 -4.52 -1.40
N VAL A 175 -7.76 -5.28 -1.57
CA VAL A 175 -8.29 -6.18 -0.53
C VAL A 175 -7.29 -7.30 -0.23
N MET A 176 -6.62 -7.84 -1.24
CA MET A 176 -5.55 -8.84 -1.05
C MET A 176 -4.37 -8.22 -0.29
N ASP A 177 -3.98 -6.98 -0.64
CA ASP A 177 -2.92 -6.26 0.06
C ASP A 177 -3.29 -5.98 1.53
N LEU A 178 -4.54 -5.59 1.80
CA LEU A 178 -5.03 -5.36 3.16
C LEU A 178 -4.95 -6.63 4.01
N ALA A 179 -5.33 -7.77 3.45
CA ALA A 179 -5.23 -9.06 4.14
C ALA A 179 -3.78 -9.42 4.46
N GLU A 180 -2.83 -9.11 3.57
CA GLU A 180 -1.40 -9.33 3.82
C GLU A 180 -0.86 -8.38 4.91
N ILE A 181 -1.26 -7.10 4.91
CA ILE A 181 -0.90 -6.16 5.98
C ILE A 181 -1.47 -6.62 7.33
N ASP A 182 -2.73 -7.05 7.38
CA ASP A 182 -3.36 -7.60 8.60
C ASP A 182 -2.60 -8.84 9.10
N HIS A 183 -2.17 -9.72 8.20
CA HIS A 183 -1.36 -10.88 8.56
C HIS A 183 0.01 -10.46 9.13
N ARG A 184 0.67 -9.45 8.54
CA ARG A 184 1.94 -8.96 9.09
C ARG A 184 1.75 -8.37 10.48
N LEU A 185 0.74 -7.53 10.69
CA LEU A 185 0.41 -6.95 12.00
C LEU A 185 0.13 -8.05 13.05
N ALA A 186 -0.64 -9.06 12.70
CA ALA A 186 -0.98 -10.17 13.59
C ALA A 186 0.21 -11.07 13.96
N THR A 187 1.26 -11.10 13.15
CA THR A 187 2.42 -11.99 13.34
C THR A 187 3.67 -11.27 13.86
N LEU A 188 3.62 -9.94 14.05
CA LEU A 188 4.74 -9.19 14.63
C LEU A 188 4.98 -9.60 16.08
N GLN A 189 6.25 -9.84 16.40
CA GLN A 189 6.70 -10.22 17.73
C GLN A 189 7.90 -9.37 18.13
N LEU A 190 7.93 -8.93 19.38
CA LEU A 190 9.11 -8.28 19.97
C LEU A 190 10.26 -9.30 20.08
N ARG A 191 11.48 -8.80 19.98
CA ARG A 191 12.65 -9.59 20.30
C ARG A 191 12.72 -9.93 21.79
N GLY A 192 12.29 -9.02 22.63
CA GLY A 192 12.35 -9.14 24.10
C GLY A 192 13.78 -8.97 24.67
N VAL A 193 13.96 -9.47 25.88
CA VAL A 193 15.23 -9.39 26.66
C VAL A 193 16.10 -10.61 26.39
N LYS A 194 16.57 -10.81 25.16
CA LYS A 194 17.32 -12.03 24.78
C LYS A 194 18.82 -11.98 25.11
N GLY A 195 19.38 -10.80 25.41
CA GLY A 195 20.79 -10.64 25.70
C GLY A 195 21.71 -10.67 24.48
N THR A 196 23.00 -10.79 24.68
CA THR A 196 24.04 -10.58 23.66
C THR A 196 24.00 -11.62 22.54
N THR A 197 23.68 -12.87 22.84
CA THR A 197 23.66 -13.97 21.88
C THR A 197 22.31 -14.71 21.84
N GLY A 198 21.29 -14.14 22.47
CA GLY A 198 19.95 -14.74 22.50
C GLY A 198 19.72 -15.73 23.64
N THR A 199 20.73 -15.98 24.47
CA THR A 199 20.68 -17.00 25.54
C THR A 199 20.09 -16.51 26.86
N GLN A 200 19.88 -15.20 27.01
CA GLN A 200 19.44 -14.54 28.26
C GLN A 200 20.41 -14.73 29.44
N ALA A 201 21.70 -15.04 29.19
CA ALA A 201 22.66 -15.40 30.22
C ALA A 201 22.80 -14.29 31.29
N SER A 202 22.86 -13.00 30.92
CA SER A 202 22.93 -11.88 31.87
C SER A 202 21.69 -11.80 32.76
N PHE A 203 20.51 -12.06 32.22
CA PHE A 203 19.27 -12.09 32.99
C PHE A 203 19.19 -13.34 33.88
N MET A 204 19.68 -14.50 33.43
CA MET A 204 19.82 -15.68 34.29
C MET A 204 20.69 -15.41 35.50
N GLU A 205 21.76 -14.64 35.33
CA GLU A 205 22.62 -14.21 36.45
C GLU A 205 21.87 -13.26 37.40
N LEU A 206 21.24 -12.19 36.85
CA LEU A 206 20.45 -11.23 37.62
C LEU A 206 19.36 -11.88 38.48
N PHE A 207 18.65 -12.85 37.91
CA PHE A 207 17.55 -13.56 38.58
C PHE A 207 17.98 -14.90 39.21
N LYS A 208 19.30 -15.12 39.40
CA LYS A 208 19.84 -16.30 40.11
C LYS A 208 19.32 -17.62 39.55
N GLY A 209 19.20 -17.74 38.23
CA GLY A 209 18.77 -18.93 37.53
C GLY A 209 17.25 -19.08 37.39
N ASP A 210 16.44 -18.12 37.81
CA ASP A 210 14.99 -18.18 37.73
C ASP A 210 14.49 -17.77 36.34
N ALA A 211 14.30 -18.74 35.47
CA ALA A 211 13.82 -18.53 34.10
C ALA A 211 12.35 -18.07 34.03
N ASP A 212 11.52 -18.35 35.05
CA ASP A 212 10.13 -17.89 35.07
C ASP A 212 10.05 -16.37 35.25
N LYS A 213 10.91 -15.80 36.07
CA LYS A 213 11.03 -14.34 36.21
C LYS A 213 11.44 -13.66 34.90
N ILE A 214 12.35 -14.27 34.14
CA ILE A 214 12.78 -13.71 32.85
C ILE A 214 11.63 -13.75 31.84
N ARG A 215 10.85 -14.83 31.81
CA ARG A 215 9.62 -14.90 30.99
C ARG A 215 8.60 -13.85 31.40
N ALA A 216 8.45 -13.59 32.70
CA ALA A 216 7.56 -12.55 33.21
C ALA A 216 8.04 -11.15 32.83
N VAL A 217 9.35 -10.88 32.81
CA VAL A 217 9.94 -9.63 32.30
C VAL A 217 9.61 -9.44 30.83
N ASP A 218 9.84 -10.43 29.98
CA ASP A 218 9.48 -10.40 28.55
C ASP A 218 7.98 -10.09 28.33
N ALA A 219 7.11 -10.78 29.07
CA ALA A 219 5.66 -10.61 28.96
C ALA A 219 5.19 -9.23 29.43
N SER A 220 5.78 -8.70 30.52
CA SER A 220 5.50 -7.36 31.06
C SER A 220 5.88 -6.27 30.07
N ILE A 221 7.08 -6.34 29.50
CA ILE A 221 7.54 -5.39 28.46
C ILE A 221 6.63 -5.45 27.23
N ALA A 222 6.28 -6.65 26.74
CA ALA A 222 5.40 -6.78 25.59
C ALA A 222 4.05 -6.10 25.84
N LYS A 223 3.44 -6.34 27.00
CA LYS A 223 2.18 -5.71 27.39
C LYS A 223 2.29 -4.20 27.47
N GLU A 224 3.36 -3.67 28.08
CA GLU A 224 3.58 -2.22 28.23
C GLU A 224 3.78 -1.54 26.86
N MET A 225 4.41 -2.24 25.92
CA MET A 225 4.58 -1.76 24.53
C MET A 225 3.33 -2.00 23.65
N GLY A 226 2.22 -2.46 24.23
CA GLY A 226 0.96 -2.67 23.52
C GLY A 226 0.92 -3.91 22.63
N PHE A 227 1.73 -4.93 22.93
CA PHE A 227 1.69 -6.25 22.29
C PHE A 227 0.99 -7.26 23.21
N ASP A 228 0.52 -8.36 22.62
CA ASP A 228 0.14 -9.52 23.40
C ASP A 228 1.35 -9.96 24.26
N PRO A 229 1.18 -10.28 25.55
CA PRO A 229 2.27 -10.75 26.41
C PRO A 229 3.04 -11.95 25.86
N LYS A 230 2.42 -12.74 24.97
CA LYS A 230 3.02 -13.88 24.29
C LYS A 230 3.70 -13.52 22.96
N ALA A 231 3.53 -12.29 22.47
CA ALA A 231 4.11 -11.84 21.21
C ALA A 231 5.60 -11.46 21.36
N VAL A 232 6.38 -12.38 21.89
CA VAL A 232 7.83 -12.31 21.99
C VAL A 232 8.42 -13.53 21.27
N VAL A 233 9.45 -13.31 20.44
CA VAL A 233 10.07 -14.42 19.70
C VAL A 233 10.59 -15.50 20.65
N PRO A 234 10.34 -16.77 20.36
CA PRO A 234 10.79 -17.86 21.23
C PRO A 234 12.32 -17.99 21.24
N VAL A 235 12.96 -17.73 20.11
CA VAL A 235 14.41 -17.79 19.93
C VAL A 235 14.89 -16.64 19.05
N SER A 236 16.09 -16.15 19.33
CA SER A 236 16.80 -15.18 18.49
C SER A 236 18.31 -15.31 18.73
N GLY A 237 19.09 -14.73 17.83
CA GLY A 237 20.48 -14.36 18.14
C GLY A 237 20.55 -13.03 18.90
N GLN A 238 21.55 -12.23 18.61
CA GLN A 238 21.61 -10.86 19.14
C GLN A 238 20.49 -9.99 18.56
N THR A 239 20.00 -10.30 17.34
CA THR A 239 18.92 -9.58 16.65
C THR A 239 17.73 -10.51 16.42
N TYR A 240 16.54 -9.93 16.17
CA TYR A 240 15.46 -10.72 15.55
C TYR A 240 15.85 -11.12 14.11
N SER A 241 15.21 -12.15 13.58
CA SER A 241 15.48 -12.59 12.20
C SER A 241 15.18 -11.47 11.19
N ARG A 242 16.18 -11.05 10.43
CA ARG A 242 16.02 -10.02 9.36
C ARG A 242 15.05 -10.45 8.25
N LYS A 243 14.62 -11.70 8.28
CA LYS A 243 13.52 -12.20 7.43
C LYS A 243 12.20 -11.48 7.70
N VAL A 244 11.99 -10.94 8.92
CA VAL A 244 10.83 -10.11 9.27
C VAL A 244 10.80 -8.85 8.41
N ASP A 245 11.92 -8.16 8.27
CA ASP A 245 12.06 -6.97 7.44
C ASP A 245 11.74 -7.28 5.96
N ALA A 246 12.25 -8.40 5.46
CA ALA A 246 11.98 -8.85 4.10
C ALA A 246 10.48 -9.14 3.87
N PHE A 247 9.80 -9.78 4.81
CA PHE A 247 8.37 -10.04 4.73
C PHE A 247 7.55 -8.75 4.73
N ILE A 248 7.91 -7.78 5.55
CA ILE A 248 7.22 -6.50 5.62
C ILE A 248 7.39 -5.72 4.32
N LEU A 249 8.62 -5.55 3.82
CA LEU A 249 8.83 -4.85 2.55
C LEU A 249 8.18 -5.56 1.36
N ASN A 250 8.11 -6.90 1.37
CA ASN A 250 7.35 -7.64 0.36
C ASN A 250 5.85 -7.31 0.39
N ALA A 251 5.26 -7.20 1.58
CA ALA A 251 3.86 -6.78 1.73
C ALA A 251 3.63 -5.36 1.20
N LEU A 252 4.51 -4.42 1.53
CA LEU A 252 4.46 -3.06 1.00
C LEU A 252 4.63 -3.01 -0.53
N ALA A 253 5.52 -3.84 -1.08
CA ALA A 253 5.72 -3.94 -2.52
C ALA A 253 4.50 -4.51 -3.25
N GLY A 254 3.72 -5.38 -2.61
CA GLY A 254 2.41 -5.83 -3.10
C GLY A 254 1.48 -4.64 -3.36
N ILE A 255 1.38 -3.73 -2.40
CA ILE A 255 0.63 -2.47 -2.56
C ILE A 255 1.15 -1.67 -3.76
N GLY A 256 2.47 -1.57 -3.92
CA GLY A 256 3.09 -0.93 -5.08
C GLY A 256 2.66 -1.56 -6.41
N GLN A 257 2.52 -2.89 -6.47
CA GLN A 257 2.04 -3.61 -7.66
C GLN A 257 0.59 -3.23 -8.00
N SER A 258 -0.30 -3.30 -7.03
CA SER A 258 -1.72 -2.97 -7.17
C SER A 258 -1.93 -1.51 -7.59
N CYS A 259 -1.22 -0.58 -6.93
CA CYS A 259 -1.29 0.85 -7.25
C CYS A 259 -0.72 1.17 -8.64
N MET A 260 0.36 0.50 -9.05
CA MET A 260 0.93 0.66 -10.38
C MET A 260 -0.01 0.17 -11.47
N LYS A 261 -0.71 -0.94 -11.23
CA LYS A 261 -1.73 -1.46 -12.15
C LYS A 261 -2.88 -0.46 -12.30
N PHE A 262 -3.46 0.02 -11.20
CA PHE A 262 -4.48 1.07 -11.22
C PHE A 262 -4.02 2.31 -12.02
N ALA A 263 -2.84 2.82 -11.70
CA ALA A 263 -2.30 4.03 -12.32
C ALA A 263 -2.00 3.83 -13.82
N THR A 264 -1.55 2.65 -14.21
CA THR A 264 -1.31 2.32 -15.61
C THR A 264 -2.63 2.26 -16.39
N ASP A 265 -3.66 1.62 -15.84
CA ASP A 265 -4.99 1.57 -16.46
C ASP A 265 -5.56 3.00 -16.64
N LEU A 266 -5.47 3.85 -15.59
CA LEU A 266 -5.99 5.22 -15.66
C LEU A 266 -5.21 6.08 -16.68
N ARG A 267 -3.90 5.90 -16.81
CA ARG A 267 -3.10 6.57 -17.85
C ARG A 267 -3.53 6.16 -19.26
N LEU A 268 -3.84 4.90 -19.48
CA LEU A 268 -4.39 4.40 -20.75
C LEU A 268 -5.79 4.96 -21.01
N LEU A 269 -6.65 5.00 -19.98
CA LEU A 269 -7.99 5.58 -20.09
C LEU A 269 -7.95 7.08 -20.35
N ALA A 270 -6.97 7.79 -19.80
CA ALA A 270 -6.73 9.21 -20.11
C ALA A 270 -6.27 9.42 -21.56
N ASN A 271 -5.42 8.55 -22.09
CA ASN A 271 -5.05 8.57 -23.51
C ASN A 271 -6.27 8.34 -24.41
N PHE A 272 -7.20 7.48 -24.00
CA PHE A 272 -8.47 7.24 -24.68
C PHE A 272 -9.49 8.37 -24.48
N LYS A 273 -9.21 9.33 -23.60
CA LYS A 273 -10.11 10.41 -23.19
C LYS A 273 -11.40 9.93 -22.52
N GLU A 274 -11.38 8.72 -21.98
CA GLU A 274 -12.52 8.11 -21.29
C GLU A 274 -12.59 8.50 -19.82
N MET A 275 -11.43 8.58 -19.16
CA MET A 275 -11.30 8.94 -17.75
C MET A 275 -10.04 9.76 -17.53
N GLU A 276 -10.04 10.57 -16.46
CA GLU A 276 -8.88 11.35 -16.02
C GLU A 276 -8.78 11.32 -14.49
N GLU A 277 -7.56 11.54 -13.98
CA GLU A 277 -7.34 11.90 -12.58
C GLU A 277 -7.90 13.29 -12.28
N PRO A 278 -8.15 13.64 -11.00
CA PRO A 278 -8.62 14.98 -10.65
C PRO A 278 -7.60 16.05 -11.07
N PHE A 279 -8.13 17.19 -11.53
CA PHE A 279 -7.32 18.31 -11.97
C PHE A 279 -7.79 19.59 -11.28
N GLU A 280 -6.91 20.23 -10.53
CA GLU A 280 -7.25 21.41 -9.75
C GLU A 280 -7.37 22.67 -10.61
N LYS A 281 -8.19 23.61 -10.16
CA LYS A 281 -8.53 24.82 -10.93
C LYS A 281 -7.29 25.61 -11.40
N ASN A 282 -6.25 25.66 -10.60
CA ASN A 282 -5.03 26.41 -10.88
C ASN A 282 -3.84 25.52 -11.30
N GLN A 283 -4.08 24.21 -11.47
CA GLN A 283 -3.03 23.28 -11.84
C GLN A 283 -2.59 23.50 -13.28
N ILE A 284 -1.27 23.49 -13.52
CA ILE A 284 -0.67 23.56 -14.85
C ILE A 284 -0.29 22.15 -15.28
N GLY A 285 -0.98 21.63 -16.30
CA GLY A 285 -0.71 20.28 -16.83
C GLY A 285 0.47 20.20 -17.79
N SER A 286 0.84 21.33 -18.42
CA SER A 286 1.94 21.40 -19.38
C SER A 286 2.45 22.83 -19.50
N SER A 287 3.78 23.01 -19.52
CA SER A 287 4.41 24.32 -19.71
C SER A 287 4.27 24.88 -21.13
N ALA A 288 4.07 24.01 -22.13
CA ALA A 288 4.01 24.39 -23.54
C ALA A 288 2.60 24.35 -24.13
N MET A 289 1.72 23.49 -23.62
CA MET A 289 0.36 23.27 -24.13
C MET A 289 -0.65 23.42 -22.98
N PRO A 290 -1.23 24.61 -22.77
CA PRO A 290 -2.07 24.89 -21.59
C PRO A 290 -3.31 23.99 -21.45
N TYR A 291 -3.84 23.47 -22.55
CA TYR A 291 -5.00 22.56 -22.55
C TYR A 291 -4.67 21.11 -22.19
N LYS A 292 -3.36 20.75 -22.17
CA LYS A 292 -2.92 19.37 -21.99
C LYS A 292 -2.98 18.97 -20.52
N ARG A 293 -3.81 18.00 -20.19
CA ARG A 293 -3.94 17.42 -18.86
C ARG A 293 -3.12 16.12 -18.79
N ASN A 294 -1.92 16.21 -18.25
CA ASN A 294 -1.08 15.03 -18.06
C ASN A 294 -1.52 14.28 -16.81
N PRO A 295 -1.58 12.93 -16.82
CA PRO A 295 -1.88 12.12 -15.64
C PRO A 295 -0.67 12.03 -14.70
N MET A 296 -0.19 13.19 -14.19
CA MET A 296 1.06 13.30 -13.44
C MET A 296 1.05 12.55 -12.12
N ARG A 297 -0.12 12.47 -11.46
CA ARG A 297 -0.28 11.75 -10.21
C ARG A 297 -0.14 10.25 -10.44
N CYS A 298 -0.78 9.71 -11.48
CA CYS A 298 -0.64 8.31 -11.87
C CYS A 298 0.78 7.97 -12.37
N GLU A 299 1.45 8.88 -13.08
CA GLU A 299 2.85 8.71 -13.47
C GLU A 299 3.76 8.64 -12.24
N ARG A 300 3.50 9.44 -11.22
CA ARG A 300 4.22 9.43 -9.95
C ARG A 300 3.97 8.15 -9.15
N ILE A 301 2.72 7.67 -9.07
CA ILE A 301 2.42 6.34 -8.50
C ILE A 301 3.28 5.27 -9.16
N CYS A 302 3.31 5.22 -10.50
CA CYS A 302 4.11 4.24 -11.23
C CYS A 302 5.62 4.36 -10.92
N ALA A 303 6.14 5.57 -10.81
CA ALA A 303 7.55 5.82 -10.51
C ALA A 303 7.93 5.38 -9.09
N LEU A 304 7.15 5.77 -8.09
CA LEU A 304 7.39 5.40 -6.69
C LEU A 304 7.19 3.91 -6.44
N SER A 305 6.22 3.29 -7.12
CA SER A 305 5.98 1.84 -7.06
C SER A 305 7.19 1.04 -7.57
N ARG A 306 7.83 1.50 -8.66
CA ARG A 306 9.07 0.84 -9.13
C ARG A 306 10.19 0.92 -8.09
N TYR A 307 10.35 2.07 -7.44
CA TYR A 307 11.33 2.23 -6.37
C TYR A 307 11.06 1.22 -5.25
N LEU A 308 9.83 1.19 -4.74
CA LEU A 308 9.42 0.29 -3.65
C LEU A 308 9.62 -1.18 -4.01
N MET A 309 9.23 -1.61 -5.22
CA MET A 309 9.39 -3.00 -5.67
C MET A 309 10.85 -3.43 -5.80
N VAL A 310 11.77 -2.51 -6.12
CA VAL A 310 13.20 -2.81 -6.19
C VAL A 310 13.84 -2.82 -4.81
N ASP A 311 13.37 -1.96 -3.90
CA ASP A 311 13.88 -1.85 -2.53
C ASP A 311 13.74 -3.16 -1.72
N VAL A 312 12.78 -4.00 -2.05
CA VAL A 312 12.58 -5.35 -1.47
C VAL A 312 13.84 -6.22 -1.50
N LEU A 313 14.73 -6.03 -2.46
CA LEU A 313 15.96 -6.79 -2.57
C LEU A 313 16.92 -6.51 -1.40
N ASN A 314 16.88 -5.30 -0.83
CA ASN A 314 17.74 -4.92 0.28
C ASN A 314 17.52 -5.84 1.51
N PRO A 315 16.34 -5.91 2.13
CA PRO A 315 16.14 -6.78 3.29
C PRO A 315 16.18 -8.27 2.94
N ALA A 316 15.82 -8.66 1.71
CA ALA A 316 15.91 -10.05 1.26
C ALA A 316 17.36 -10.56 1.23
N ILE A 317 18.27 -9.75 0.67
CA ILE A 317 19.70 -10.06 0.63
C ILE A 317 20.29 -10.00 2.05
N THR A 318 19.95 -8.96 2.82
CA THR A 318 20.38 -8.82 4.21
C THR A 318 20.01 -10.02 5.05
N ALA A 319 18.77 -10.53 4.93
CA ALA A 319 18.34 -11.73 5.64
C ALA A 319 19.14 -12.97 5.26
N GLY A 320 19.48 -13.11 3.98
CA GLY A 320 20.26 -14.26 3.47
C GLY A 320 21.74 -14.21 3.78
N THR A 321 22.29 -13.04 4.08
CA THR A 321 23.73 -12.82 4.37
C THR A 321 24.06 -12.75 5.85
N GLN A 322 23.07 -12.80 6.76
CA GLN A 322 23.33 -12.90 8.18
C GLN A 322 24.01 -14.24 8.52
N TRP A 323 24.94 -14.20 9.46
CA TRP A 323 25.70 -15.41 9.87
C TRP A 323 25.86 -15.46 11.40
N PHE A 324 25.81 -16.68 11.91
CA PHE A 324 25.80 -16.97 13.34
C PHE A 324 24.73 -16.16 14.10
N GLU A 325 25.07 -15.56 15.23
CA GLU A 325 24.15 -14.82 16.09
C GLU A 325 24.00 -13.36 15.66
N ARG A 326 24.96 -12.82 14.88
CA ARG A 326 24.89 -11.49 14.26
C ARG A 326 26.07 -11.18 13.35
N THR A 327 25.80 -10.45 12.28
CA THR A 327 26.75 -9.54 11.59
C THR A 327 26.19 -8.11 11.57
N LEU A 328 27.07 -7.09 11.53
CA LEU A 328 26.64 -5.68 11.61
C LEU A 328 26.29 -5.07 10.24
N ASP A 329 26.50 -5.77 9.15
CA ASP A 329 26.24 -5.28 7.78
C ASP A 329 24.75 -5.01 7.51
N ASP A 330 23.85 -5.54 8.34
CA ASP A 330 22.44 -5.26 8.31
C ASP A 330 22.11 -3.78 8.63
N SER A 331 22.87 -3.18 9.55
CA SER A 331 22.50 -1.95 10.24
C SER A 331 22.38 -0.75 9.29
N ALA A 332 23.39 -0.47 8.50
CA ALA A 332 23.39 0.67 7.58
C ALA A 332 22.35 0.50 6.46
N ASN A 333 22.25 -0.70 5.88
CA ASN A 333 21.26 -0.99 4.84
C ASN A 333 19.83 -0.82 5.35
N LYS A 334 19.52 -1.43 6.50
CA LYS A 334 18.17 -1.39 7.10
C LYS A 334 17.72 0.03 7.45
N ARG A 335 18.62 0.87 7.95
CA ARG A 335 18.30 2.28 8.29
C ARG A 335 17.80 3.09 7.11
N ILE A 336 18.20 2.72 5.89
CA ILE A 336 17.76 3.34 4.65
C ILE A 336 16.55 2.60 4.08
N ALA A 337 16.71 1.32 3.77
CA ALA A 337 15.72 0.52 3.06
C ALA A 337 14.36 0.46 3.77
N MET A 338 14.35 0.19 5.08
CA MET A 338 13.08 0.09 5.80
C MET A 338 12.34 1.42 5.89
N ALA A 339 13.01 2.49 6.27
CA ALA A 339 12.39 3.80 6.36
C ALA A 339 11.86 4.27 5.00
N GLU A 340 12.71 4.24 3.97
CA GLU A 340 12.31 4.70 2.64
C GLU A 340 11.26 3.81 1.97
N GLY A 341 11.24 2.51 2.27
CA GLY A 341 10.17 1.60 1.84
C GLY A 341 8.80 2.00 2.39
N PHE A 342 8.71 2.32 3.67
CA PHE A 342 7.48 2.82 4.29
C PHE A 342 7.10 4.21 3.78
N LEU A 343 8.04 5.12 3.63
CA LEU A 343 7.80 6.45 3.06
C LEU A 343 7.30 6.36 1.62
N ALA A 344 7.83 5.43 0.83
CA ALA A 344 7.38 5.17 -0.53
C ALA A 344 5.94 4.63 -0.57
N ALA A 345 5.62 3.64 0.27
CA ALA A 345 4.27 3.07 0.36
C ALA A 345 3.25 4.14 0.79
N ASP A 346 3.61 4.95 1.78
CA ASP A 346 2.80 6.08 2.26
C ASP A 346 2.54 7.11 1.15
N ALA A 347 3.58 7.52 0.44
CA ALA A 347 3.49 8.46 -0.68
C ALA A 347 2.58 7.94 -1.80
N ILE A 348 2.71 6.67 -2.17
CA ILE A 348 1.87 6.02 -3.16
C ILE A 348 0.40 6.05 -2.74
N LEU A 349 0.12 5.67 -1.49
CA LEU A 349 -1.26 5.62 -0.96
C LEU A 349 -1.88 7.00 -0.82
N ASN A 350 -1.11 8.04 -0.43
CA ASN A 350 -1.59 9.43 -0.40
C ASN A 350 -2.04 9.89 -1.78
N ILE A 351 -1.23 9.63 -2.80
CA ILE A 351 -1.59 10.00 -4.18
C ILE A 351 -2.80 9.19 -4.63
N LEU A 352 -2.85 7.90 -4.33
CA LEU A 352 -3.98 7.05 -4.71
C LEU A 352 -5.28 7.46 -4.01
N LEU A 353 -5.24 7.84 -2.73
CA LEU A 353 -6.40 8.41 -2.01
C LEU A 353 -6.94 9.64 -2.72
N ASN A 354 -6.06 10.58 -3.05
CA ASN A 354 -6.43 11.81 -3.76
C ASN A 354 -7.02 11.53 -5.15
N VAL A 355 -6.37 10.66 -5.93
CA VAL A 355 -6.85 10.29 -7.28
C VAL A 355 -8.19 9.57 -7.22
N SER A 356 -8.36 8.62 -6.30
CA SER A 356 -9.59 7.84 -6.15
C SER A 356 -10.79 8.66 -5.70
N ASP A 357 -10.55 9.77 -4.96
CA ASP A 357 -11.59 10.68 -4.49
C ASP A 357 -12.14 11.61 -5.59
N GLY A 358 -11.41 11.78 -6.68
CA GLY A 358 -11.74 12.74 -7.73
C GLY A 358 -11.68 12.20 -9.16
N LEU A 359 -11.85 10.90 -9.37
CA LEU A 359 -11.85 10.31 -10.71
C LEU A 359 -12.90 10.96 -11.61
N VAL A 360 -12.49 11.37 -12.79
CA VAL A 360 -13.37 12.00 -13.80
C VAL A 360 -13.68 10.99 -14.89
N VAL A 361 -14.96 10.82 -15.23
CA VAL A 361 -15.43 9.95 -16.32
C VAL A 361 -16.09 10.81 -17.38
N TYR A 362 -15.87 10.51 -18.66
CA TYR A 362 -16.49 11.17 -19.81
C TYR A 362 -17.51 10.23 -20.49
N PRO A 363 -18.78 10.15 -20.03
CA PRO A 363 -19.74 9.12 -20.45
C PRO A 363 -19.99 9.08 -21.96
N LYS A 364 -19.98 10.25 -22.61
CA LYS A 364 -20.19 10.34 -24.06
C LYS A 364 -19.02 9.75 -24.86
N VAL A 365 -17.78 9.94 -24.37
CA VAL A 365 -16.58 9.36 -25.00
C VAL A 365 -16.55 7.85 -24.79
N VAL A 366 -16.84 7.41 -23.57
CA VAL A 366 -16.95 5.96 -23.23
C VAL A 366 -17.98 5.29 -24.15
N ARG A 367 -19.19 5.86 -24.25
CA ARG A 367 -20.25 5.33 -25.13
C ARG A 367 -19.84 5.31 -26.61
N ALA A 368 -19.26 6.41 -27.12
CA ALA A 368 -18.83 6.49 -28.53
C ALA A 368 -17.81 5.39 -28.87
N ARG A 369 -16.89 5.08 -27.96
CA ARG A 369 -15.91 4.00 -28.15
C ARG A 369 -16.56 2.62 -28.19
N VAL A 370 -17.51 2.34 -27.29
CA VAL A 370 -18.26 1.10 -27.33
C VAL A 370 -19.02 0.98 -28.63
N MET A 371 -19.73 2.04 -29.05
CA MET A 371 -20.54 2.04 -30.27
C MET A 371 -19.72 1.86 -31.55
N ALA A 372 -18.44 2.25 -31.57
CA ALA A 372 -17.55 2.02 -32.71
C ALA A 372 -17.22 0.53 -32.93
N GLU A 373 -17.17 -0.27 -31.86
CA GLU A 373 -16.82 -1.69 -31.91
C GLU A 373 -18.07 -2.61 -31.83
N LEU A 374 -19.16 -2.12 -31.29
CA LEU A 374 -20.37 -2.89 -31.02
C LEU A 374 -20.97 -3.58 -32.27
N PRO A 375 -20.94 -3.00 -33.50
CA PRO A 375 -21.39 -3.68 -34.69
C PRO A 375 -20.74 -5.04 -34.93
N PHE A 376 -19.45 -5.18 -34.62
CA PHE A 376 -18.76 -6.46 -34.75
C PHE A 376 -19.21 -7.47 -33.68
N MET A 377 -19.47 -6.99 -32.47
CA MET A 377 -19.88 -7.84 -31.33
C MET A 377 -21.32 -8.28 -31.42
N ALA A 378 -22.19 -7.44 -31.97
CA ALA A 378 -23.61 -7.72 -32.16
C ALA A 378 -23.90 -8.62 -33.36
N SER A 379 -22.90 -9.05 -34.14
CA SER A 379 -23.06 -9.83 -35.35
C SER A 379 -23.86 -11.11 -35.13
N GLU A 380 -23.65 -11.82 -34.00
CA GLU A 380 -24.44 -13.04 -33.70
C GLU A 380 -25.89 -12.68 -33.41
N ASN A 381 -26.19 -11.64 -32.66
CA ASN A 381 -27.57 -11.21 -32.36
C ASN A 381 -28.31 -10.81 -33.64
N ILE A 382 -27.66 -10.06 -34.51
CA ILE A 382 -28.19 -9.64 -35.81
C ILE A 382 -28.47 -10.88 -36.66
N MET A 383 -27.53 -11.81 -36.75
CA MET A 383 -27.71 -13.08 -37.47
C MET A 383 -28.91 -13.87 -36.93
N MET A 384 -29.01 -14.06 -35.63
CA MET A 384 -30.10 -14.81 -35.01
C MET A 384 -31.44 -14.14 -35.20
N LYS A 385 -31.51 -12.82 -35.29
CA LYS A 385 -32.72 -12.08 -35.61
C LYS A 385 -33.15 -12.33 -37.05
N ALA A 386 -32.20 -12.33 -37.99
CA ALA A 386 -32.47 -12.67 -39.39
C ALA A 386 -32.91 -14.14 -39.57
N VAL A 387 -32.31 -15.07 -38.84
CA VAL A 387 -32.71 -16.49 -38.80
C VAL A 387 -34.17 -16.64 -38.34
N LYS A 388 -34.59 -15.92 -37.30
CA LYS A 388 -35.98 -15.92 -36.81
C LYS A 388 -36.96 -15.43 -37.86
N LYS A 389 -36.51 -14.64 -38.84
CA LYS A 389 -37.32 -14.22 -39.99
C LYS A 389 -37.28 -15.18 -41.18
N GLY A 390 -36.60 -16.31 -41.04
CA GLY A 390 -36.55 -17.37 -42.06
C GLY A 390 -35.24 -17.42 -42.86
N GLY A 391 -34.24 -16.65 -42.48
CA GLY A 391 -32.92 -16.72 -43.13
C GLY A 391 -32.15 -18.00 -42.80
N ASP A 392 -31.32 -18.47 -43.74
CA ASP A 392 -30.43 -19.61 -43.53
C ASP A 392 -29.21 -19.22 -42.66
N ARG A 393 -29.05 -19.92 -41.56
CA ARG A 393 -27.99 -19.60 -40.58
C ARG A 393 -26.59 -19.71 -41.18
N GLN A 394 -26.31 -20.66 -42.03
CA GLN A 394 -24.98 -20.90 -42.60
C GLN A 394 -24.63 -19.83 -43.64
N GLU A 395 -25.61 -19.52 -44.50
CA GLU A 395 -25.46 -18.43 -45.47
C GLU A 395 -25.25 -17.07 -44.74
N LEU A 396 -26.08 -16.76 -43.78
CA LEU A 396 -26.00 -15.52 -43.03
C LEU A 396 -24.67 -15.36 -42.26
N HIS A 397 -24.16 -16.46 -41.71
CA HIS A 397 -22.84 -16.45 -41.04
C HIS A 397 -21.71 -16.09 -42.00
N GLU A 398 -21.69 -16.68 -43.19
CA GLU A 398 -20.64 -16.39 -44.18
C GLU A 398 -20.76 -14.94 -44.68
N ARG A 399 -21.95 -14.45 -44.96
CA ARG A 399 -22.17 -13.03 -45.35
C ARG A 399 -21.74 -12.07 -44.27
N LEU A 400 -22.06 -12.36 -42.98
CA LEU A 400 -21.57 -11.54 -41.84
C LEU A 400 -20.08 -11.54 -41.77
N ARG A 401 -19.39 -12.66 -41.96
CA ARG A 401 -17.94 -12.73 -41.98
C ARG A 401 -17.38 -11.84 -43.10
N GLU A 402 -17.92 -11.88 -44.31
CA GLU A 402 -17.50 -11.04 -45.42
C GLU A 402 -17.72 -9.55 -45.13
N HIS A 403 -18.90 -9.18 -44.60
CA HIS A 403 -19.19 -7.80 -44.20
C HIS A 403 -18.28 -7.32 -43.09
N ALA A 404 -18.00 -8.14 -42.08
CA ALA A 404 -17.10 -7.80 -40.97
C ALA A 404 -15.67 -7.57 -41.46
N VAL A 405 -15.17 -8.43 -42.34
CA VAL A 405 -13.82 -8.27 -42.93
C VAL A 405 -13.73 -6.98 -43.76
N ALA A 406 -14.76 -6.72 -44.59
CA ALA A 406 -14.79 -5.51 -45.40
C ALA A 406 -14.91 -4.22 -44.51
N ALA A 407 -15.77 -4.24 -43.50
CA ALA A 407 -15.89 -3.12 -42.56
C ALA A 407 -14.58 -2.89 -41.74
N ALA A 408 -13.92 -3.96 -41.35
CA ALA A 408 -12.61 -3.84 -40.67
C ALA A 408 -11.55 -3.23 -41.59
N ALA A 409 -11.58 -3.53 -42.90
CA ALA A 409 -10.69 -2.89 -43.89
C ALA A 409 -10.98 -1.37 -44.00
N VAL A 410 -12.25 -0.98 -44.05
CA VAL A 410 -12.66 0.43 -44.07
C VAL A 410 -12.11 1.19 -42.83
N VAL A 411 -12.24 0.60 -41.65
CA VAL A 411 -11.73 1.21 -40.42
C VAL A 411 -10.22 1.30 -40.43
N LYS A 412 -9.51 0.20 -40.76
CA LYS A 412 -8.06 0.08 -40.57
C LYS A 412 -7.26 0.65 -41.74
N GLN A 413 -7.73 0.51 -42.97
CA GLN A 413 -7.02 0.92 -44.16
C GLN A 413 -7.42 2.33 -44.65
N GLU A 414 -8.71 2.67 -44.49
CA GLU A 414 -9.22 3.95 -44.97
C GLU A 414 -9.39 5.00 -43.85
N GLY A 415 -9.30 4.60 -42.57
CA GLY A 415 -9.50 5.50 -41.44
C GLY A 415 -10.93 6.04 -41.31
N LYS A 416 -11.90 5.38 -41.90
CA LYS A 416 -13.31 5.76 -41.88
C LYS A 416 -14.07 5.06 -40.74
N PRO A 417 -15.25 5.57 -40.35
CA PRO A 417 -16.11 4.88 -39.38
C PRO A 417 -16.52 3.46 -39.86
N ASN A 418 -16.82 2.60 -38.90
CA ASN A 418 -17.31 1.25 -39.13
C ASN A 418 -18.65 1.30 -39.88
N ASP A 419 -18.71 0.71 -41.07
CA ASP A 419 -19.87 0.69 -41.95
C ASP A 419 -20.63 -0.68 -41.99
N MET A 420 -20.30 -1.58 -41.06
CA MET A 420 -20.88 -2.94 -41.05
C MET A 420 -22.41 -2.96 -41.03
N ILE A 421 -23.01 -2.05 -40.25
CA ILE A 421 -24.48 -1.97 -40.16
C ILE A 421 -25.10 -1.57 -41.50
N ALA A 422 -24.51 -0.61 -42.20
CA ALA A 422 -24.97 -0.22 -43.54
C ALA A 422 -24.83 -1.34 -44.56
N ARG A 423 -23.80 -2.19 -44.45
CA ARG A 423 -23.61 -3.38 -45.32
C ARG A 423 -24.66 -4.46 -45.05
N VAL A 424 -24.96 -4.71 -43.77
CA VAL A 424 -25.96 -5.69 -43.37
C VAL A 424 -27.35 -5.22 -43.79
N GLU A 425 -27.68 -3.94 -43.63
CA GLU A 425 -28.93 -3.32 -44.05
C GLU A 425 -29.16 -3.44 -45.59
N ALA A 426 -28.08 -3.22 -46.33
CA ALA A 426 -28.14 -3.29 -47.81
C ALA A 426 -28.18 -4.73 -48.36
N ASP A 427 -27.93 -5.76 -47.54
CA ASP A 427 -27.91 -7.13 -47.96
C ASP A 427 -29.31 -7.80 -47.79
N PRO A 428 -30.01 -8.12 -48.89
CA PRO A 428 -31.38 -8.67 -48.84
C PRO A 428 -31.47 -10.01 -48.10
N ALA A 429 -30.39 -10.75 -47.97
CA ALA A 429 -30.36 -12.03 -47.28
C ALA A 429 -30.75 -11.92 -45.79
N PHE A 430 -30.49 -10.79 -45.16
CA PHE A 430 -30.83 -10.58 -43.75
C PHE A 430 -32.31 -10.22 -43.55
N GLY A 431 -32.94 -9.55 -44.52
CA GLY A 431 -34.33 -9.15 -44.43
C GLY A 431 -34.65 -8.28 -43.21
N LEU A 432 -33.70 -7.51 -42.72
CA LEU A 432 -33.81 -6.65 -41.54
C LEU A 432 -33.84 -5.16 -41.95
N THR A 433 -34.69 -4.40 -41.27
CA THR A 433 -34.67 -2.93 -41.41
C THR A 433 -33.55 -2.33 -40.54
N ARG A 434 -33.23 -1.07 -40.81
CA ARG A 434 -32.25 -0.30 -40.01
C ARG A 434 -32.60 -0.29 -38.51
N GLU A 435 -33.87 -0.05 -38.21
CA GLU A 435 -34.38 -0.02 -36.83
C GLU A 435 -34.23 -1.37 -36.14
N GLU A 436 -34.47 -2.47 -36.87
CA GLU A 436 -34.33 -3.80 -36.34
C GLU A 436 -32.87 -4.16 -36.02
N ILE A 437 -31.93 -3.70 -36.85
CA ILE A 437 -30.50 -3.92 -36.64
C ILE A 437 -30.02 -3.04 -35.44
N GLU A 438 -30.41 -1.76 -35.40
CA GLU A 438 -30.03 -0.85 -34.34
C GLU A 438 -30.59 -1.27 -32.98
N ALA A 439 -31.74 -1.93 -32.94
CA ALA A 439 -32.27 -2.49 -31.68
C ALA A 439 -31.38 -3.55 -31.05
N GLU A 440 -30.49 -4.20 -31.83
CA GLU A 440 -29.51 -5.16 -31.31
C GLU A 440 -28.22 -4.49 -30.84
N LEU A 441 -28.09 -3.16 -31.02
CA LEU A 441 -26.90 -2.36 -30.67
C LEU A 441 -27.04 -1.65 -29.33
N SER A 442 -27.58 -2.33 -28.31
CA SER A 442 -27.59 -1.83 -26.94
C SER A 442 -26.36 -2.28 -26.21
N PRO A 443 -25.43 -1.39 -25.81
CA PRO A 443 -24.25 -1.77 -25.03
C PRO A 443 -24.58 -2.49 -23.74
N GLU A 444 -25.69 -2.14 -23.11
CA GLU A 444 -26.17 -2.68 -21.84
C GLU A 444 -26.47 -4.19 -21.94
N ALA A 445 -26.89 -4.67 -23.11
CA ALA A 445 -27.17 -6.10 -23.38
C ALA A 445 -25.90 -6.97 -23.39
N PHE A 446 -24.72 -6.37 -23.51
CA PHE A 446 -23.45 -7.08 -23.66
C PHE A 446 -22.58 -7.07 -22.39
N THR A 447 -23.03 -6.46 -21.30
CA THR A 447 -22.25 -6.34 -20.05
C THR A 447 -22.37 -7.54 -19.13
N GLY A 448 -23.18 -8.55 -19.50
CA GLY A 448 -23.41 -9.74 -18.69
C GLY A 448 -23.85 -9.41 -17.27
N ARG A 449 -23.22 -10.02 -16.28
CA ARG A 449 -23.48 -9.81 -14.85
C ARG A 449 -22.63 -8.71 -14.22
N SER A 450 -22.05 -7.80 -15.00
CA SER A 450 -21.10 -6.79 -14.46
C SER A 450 -21.69 -5.98 -13.31
N ALA A 451 -22.87 -5.41 -13.45
CA ALA A 451 -23.53 -4.61 -12.42
C ALA A 451 -23.89 -5.42 -11.15
N GLU A 452 -24.34 -6.67 -11.36
CA GLU A 452 -24.65 -7.60 -10.27
C GLU A 452 -23.37 -7.97 -9.50
N GLN A 453 -22.28 -8.31 -10.19
CA GLN A 453 -20.99 -8.62 -9.60
C GLN A 453 -20.42 -7.45 -8.78
N VAL A 454 -20.60 -6.21 -9.25
CA VAL A 454 -20.23 -5.02 -8.46
C VAL A 454 -21.02 -4.98 -7.16
N THR A 455 -22.35 -5.17 -7.24
CA THR A 455 -23.22 -5.13 -6.06
C THR A 455 -22.86 -6.22 -5.05
N GLU A 456 -22.63 -7.46 -5.53
CA GLU A 456 -22.21 -8.58 -4.70
C GLU A 456 -20.85 -8.32 -4.04
N PHE A 457 -19.87 -7.88 -4.82
CA PHE A 457 -18.51 -7.59 -4.30
C PHE A 457 -18.52 -6.48 -3.24
N LEU A 458 -19.27 -5.41 -3.49
CA LEU A 458 -19.37 -4.32 -2.51
C LEU A 458 -20.03 -4.79 -1.22
N ARG A 459 -21.10 -5.59 -1.31
CA ARG A 459 -21.83 -6.10 -0.15
C ARG A 459 -21.02 -7.13 0.65
N ASP A 460 -20.42 -8.10 -0.04
CA ASP A 460 -19.88 -9.31 0.59
C ASP A 460 -18.40 -9.17 0.96
N VAL A 461 -17.65 -8.30 0.28
CA VAL A 461 -16.20 -8.15 0.46
C VAL A 461 -15.84 -6.78 1.05
N ILE A 462 -16.33 -5.69 0.45
CA ILE A 462 -15.91 -4.34 0.86
C ILE A 462 -16.66 -3.88 2.11
N GLN A 463 -17.99 -4.03 2.16
CA GLN A 463 -18.78 -3.51 3.28
C GLN A 463 -18.31 -4.03 4.64
N PRO A 464 -18.01 -5.33 4.82
CA PRO A 464 -17.47 -5.81 6.09
C PRO A 464 -16.15 -5.14 6.50
N VAL A 465 -15.28 -4.81 5.56
CA VAL A 465 -14.03 -4.07 5.83
C VAL A 465 -14.33 -2.66 6.30
N LEU A 466 -15.24 -1.95 5.61
CA LEU A 466 -15.60 -0.57 5.96
C LEU A 466 -16.33 -0.49 7.32
N ASP A 467 -17.23 -1.42 7.60
CA ASP A 467 -17.96 -1.48 8.88
C ASP A 467 -17.02 -1.72 10.07
N ALA A 468 -16.01 -2.57 9.87
CA ALA A 468 -15.00 -2.84 10.89
C ALA A 468 -14.01 -1.68 11.11
N ASN A 469 -13.98 -0.68 10.21
CA ASN A 469 -13.02 0.44 10.21
C ASN A 469 -13.73 1.78 9.91
N ALA A 470 -14.88 2.02 10.49
CA ALA A 470 -15.73 3.17 10.19
C ALA A 470 -15.02 4.53 10.39
N GLU A 471 -14.09 4.61 11.33
CA GLU A 471 -13.29 5.81 11.60
C GLU A 471 -12.30 6.17 10.48
N ASP A 472 -11.92 5.19 9.66
CA ASP A 472 -10.92 5.33 8.60
C ASP A 472 -11.54 5.59 7.21
N VAL A 473 -12.85 5.55 7.08
CA VAL A 473 -13.56 5.66 5.79
C VAL A 473 -13.52 7.08 5.21
N GLY A 474 -13.56 8.10 6.06
CA GLY A 474 -13.71 9.53 5.69
C GLY A 474 -12.40 10.25 5.34
N GLN A 475 -11.31 9.54 5.09
CA GLN A 475 -10.00 10.16 4.83
C GLN A 475 -10.01 11.02 3.56
N HIS A 476 -9.38 12.17 3.64
CA HIS A 476 -9.11 13.07 2.53
C HIS A 476 -7.64 13.51 2.58
N VAL A 477 -6.98 13.58 1.43
CA VAL A 477 -5.58 13.99 1.33
C VAL A 477 -5.44 15.10 0.31
N GLU A 478 -4.88 16.22 0.75
CA GLU A 478 -4.37 17.27 -0.15
C GLU A 478 -2.91 16.97 -0.50
N LEU A 479 -2.58 17.11 -1.78
CA LEU A 479 -1.21 16.88 -2.25
C LEU A 479 -0.47 18.21 -2.37
N ASN A 480 0.74 18.26 -1.84
CA ASN A 480 1.60 19.44 -1.90
C ASN A 480 2.30 19.61 -3.27
N VAL A 481 2.29 18.59 -4.10
CA VAL A 481 2.99 18.55 -5.41
C VAL A 481 2.27 17.65 -6.40
#